data_c61177ab2dc31f157f8a09e23ff8f014
#
_entry.id   c61177ab2dc31f157f8a09e23ff8f014
#
_cell.length_a   1.000
_cell.length_b   1.000
_cell.length_c   1.000
_cell.angle_alpha   90.00
_cell.angle_beta   90.00
_cell.angle_gamma   90.00
#
_symmetry.space_group_name_H-M   'P 1'
#
loop_
_entity.id
_entity.type
_entity.pdbx_description
1 polymer ?
#
loop_
_entity_poly.entity_id
_entity_poly.type
_entity_poly.pdbx_seq_one_letter_code
_entity_poly.pdbx_strand_id
1 'polypeptide(L)'
;GRKSYLYDVLQDLALQTHLPKQVIIVEQNPMKGSESELDYLKNENWPFKINHTFTNQAGACNARNLALAQVESEWVFMADDDVRIEAQFIQKGLSFAKMYATKAVTFGCYQANYAEGKKIKHTMQWNSFGSGCSIVRLKENNELRYNTSLEFGYGEDTEFGLQLRNEGIDVVFTPYPEILHLKAPIGGFRTKPVLQWHKEVIQPKPSPTIMYVKQNHDTQEQILGYKTVLFLKFYKMQNSRNPFIYLRKMKRQWDKSVFWANQLRKINEI
;
A
#
# COMPACT_ATOMS: atom_id res chain seq x y z
N GLY A 1 10.35 4.07 -16.39
CA GLY A 1 9.42 3.55 -17.36
C GLY A 1 7.94 3.88 -17.13
N ARG A 2 7.58 4.77 -16.17
CA ARG A 2 6.17 5.14 -15.89
C ARG A 2 5.88 6.63 -16.14
N LYS A 3 6.78 7.29 -16.85
CA LYS A 3 6.74 8.74 -17.18
C LYS A 3 5.38 9.18 -17.72
N SER A 4 4.81 8.46 -18.70
CA SER A 4 3.51 8.79 -19.30
C SER A 4 2.32 8.58 -18.34
N TYR A 5 2.34 7.54 -17.53
CA TYR A 5 1.29 7.30 -16.55
C TYR A 5 1.22 8.40 -15.50
N LEU A 6 2.37 8.79 -14.94
CA LEU A 6 2.44 9.90 -14.00
C LEU A 6 1.98 11.21 -14.63
N TYR A 7 2.33 11.44 -15.90
CA TYR A 7 1.87 12.64 -16.64
C TYR A 7 0.34 12.71 -16.67
N ASP A 8 -0.31 11.58 -17.01
CA ASP A 8 -1.79 11.49 -17.02
C ASP A 8 -2.41 11.77 -15.64
N VAL A 9 -1.80 11.25 -14.57
CA VAL A 9 -2.23 11.55 -13.19
C VAL A 9 -2.11 13.04 -12.87
N LEU A 10 -1.02 13.70 -13.28
CA LEU A 10 -0.83 15.13 -13.08
C LEU A 10 -1.85 15.95 -13.85
N GLN A 11 -2.21 15.54 -15.07
CA GLN A 11 -3.28 16.17 -15.85
C GLN A 11 -4.63 16.04 -15.14
N ASP A 12 -4.96 14.85 -14.64
CA ASP A 12 -6.20 14.65 -13.87
C ASP A 12 -6.23 15.50 -12.58
N LEU A 13 -5.08 15.67 -11.92
CA LEU A 13 -4.94 16.54 -10.74
C LEU A 13 -5.08 18.03 -11.10
N ALA A 14 -4.57 18.43 -12.27
CA ALA A 14 -4.70 19.81 -12.75
C ALA A 14 -6.14 20.20 -13.13
N LEU A 15 -6.98 19.20 -13.46
CA LEU A 15 -8.39 19.38 -13.79
C LEU A 15 -9.31 19.27 -12.57
N GLN A 16 -8.78 19.08 -11.36
CA GLN A 16 -9.64 18.94 -10.16
C GLN A 16 -10.36 20.25 -9.84
N THR A 17 -11.66 20.15 -9.49
CA THR A 17 -12.45 21.29 -8.98
C THR A 17 -11.96 21.81 -7.64
N HIS A 18 -11.30 20.96 -6.86
CA HIS A 18 -10.55 21.31 -5.64
C HIS A 18 -9.09 20.95 -5.87
N LEU A 19 -8.31 21.94 -6.29
CA LEU A 19 -6.88 21.75 -6.59
C LEU A 19 -6.08 21.37 -5.37
N PRO A 20 -5.13 20.42 -5.48
CA PRO A 20 -4.14 20.19 -4.43
C PRO A 20 -3.24 21.41 -4.25
N LYS A 21 -2.86 21.73 -3.02
CA LYS A 21 -1.89 22.79 -2.72
C LYS A 21 -0.50 22.43 -3.24
N GLN A 22 -0.13 21.16 -3.10
CA GLN A 22 1.14 20.61 -3.58
C GLN A 22 0.96 19.17 -4.06
N VAL A 23 1.82 18.75 -4.98
CA VAL A 23 1.98 17.36 -5.42
C VAL A 23 3.42 16.95 -5.13
N ILE A 24 3.59 15.88 -4.36
CA ILE A 24 4.90 15.35 -3.97
C ILE A 24 5.15 14.09 -4.79
N ILE A 25 6.26 14.08 -5.53
CA ILE A 25 6.64 13.00 -6.43
C ILE A 25 7.98 12.43 -5.97
N VAL A 26 8.02 11.12 -5.72
CA VAL A 26 9.26 10.39 -5.43
C VAL A 26 9.54 9.45 -6.60
N GLU A 27 10.49 9.85 -7.43
CA GLU A 27 10.98 9.06 -8.55
C GLU A 27 12.12 8.15 -8.11
N GLN A 28 12.04 6.86 -8.46
CA GLN A 28 13.02 5.87 -8.06
C GLN A 28 13.66 5.17 -9.28
N ASN A 29 14.98 5.17 -9.34
CA ASN A 29 15.72 4.37 -10.28
C ASN A 29 16.93 3.73 -9.58
N PRO A 30 16.97 2.39 -9.38
CA PRO A 30 18.04 1.73 -8.64
C PRO A 30 19.39 1.73 -9.38
N MET A 31 19.44 2.15 -10.64
CA MET A 31 20.66 2.24 -11.41
C MET A 31 21.49 3.44 -10.94
N LYS A 32 22.68 3.19 -10.44
CA LYS A 32 23.60 4.27 -10.03
C LYS A 32 23.98 5.16 -11.22
N GLY A 33 23.95 6.47 -11.02
CA GLY A 33 24.26 7.47 -12.05
C GLY A 33 23.09 7.75 -13.00
N SER A 34 21.90 7.17 -12.78
CA SER A 34 20.70 7.55 -13.50
C SER A 34 20.19 8.92 -13.03
N GLU A 35 19.57 9.65 -13.94
CA GLU A 35 18.95 10.93 -13.72
C GLU A 35 17.44 10.83 -13.94
N SER A 36 16.72 11.87 -13.51
CA SER A 36 15.28 11.98 -13.74
C SER A 36 14.95 12.08 -15.22
N GLU A 37 13.92 11.36 -15.64
CA GLU A 37 13.33 11.44 -16.99
C GLU A 37 12.06 12.33 -17.04
N LEU A 38 11.69 12.98 -15.92
CA LEU A 38 10.43 13.70 -15.76
C LEU A 38 10.58 15.19 -16.13
N ASP A 39 11.03 15.48 -17.35
CA ASP A 39 11.32 16.85 -17.81
C ASP A 39 10.11 17.78 -17.75
N TYR A 40 8.91 17.26 -18.00
CA TYR A 40 7.65 18.00 -17.97
C TYR A 40 7.32 18.59 -16.58
N LEU A 41 7.93 18.08 -15.51
CA LEU A 41 7.75 18.67 -14.17
C LEU A 41 8.28 20.10 -14.09
N LYS A 42 9.30 20.44 -14.90
CA LYS A 42 9.92 21.77 -14.96
C LYS A 42 9.50 22.57 -16.19
N ASN A 43 9.16 21.88 -17.28
CA ASN A 43 8.91 22.51 -18.59
C ASN A 43 7.45 22.93 -18.77
N GLU A 44 6.54 22.47 -17.94
CA GLU A 44 5.12 22.80 -18.00
C GLU A 44 4.68 23.61 -16.77
N ASN A 45 3.60 24.36 -16.93
CA ASN A 45 2.99 25.14 -15.86
C ASN A 45 1.90 24.31 -15.18
N TRP A 46 2.12 23.96 -13.92
CA TRP A 46 1.16 23.23 -13.12
C TRP A 46 0.40 24.17 -12.18
N PRO A 47 -0.91 23.99 -11.95
CA PRO A 47 -1.71 24.86 -11.07
C PRO A 47 -1.46 24.59 -9.57
N PHE A 48 -0.45 23.80 -9.22
CA PHE A 48 -0.04 23.45 -7.86
C PHE A 48 1.49 23.40 -7.75
N LYS A 49 1.99 23.50 -6.52
CA LYS A 49 3.43 23.33 -6.24
C LYS A 49 3.83 21.88 -6.48
N ILE A 50 4.93 21.65 -7.21
CA ILE A 50 5.53 20.30 -7.36
C ILE A 50 6.77 20.22 -6.48
N ASN A 51 6.80 19.18 -5.62
CA ASN A 51 7.98 18.75 -4.89
C ASN A 51 8.45 17.42 -5.48
N HIS A 52 9.59 17.44 -6.18
CA HIS A 52 10.14 16.26 -6.82
C HIS A 52 11.42 15.82 -6.14
N THR A 53 11.48 14.53 -5.76
CA THR A 53 12.66 13.88 -5.20
C THR A 53 13.04 12.71 -6.08
N PHE A 54 14.30 12.69 -6.55
CA PHE A 54 14.89 11.55 -7.26
C PHE A 54 15.77 10.75 -6.31
N THR A 55 15.67 9.41 -6.31
CA THR A 55 16.48 8.54 -5.46
C THR A 55 16.86 7.23 -6.14
N ASN A 56 18.04 6.70 -5.83
CA ASN A 56 18.45 5.36 -6.25
C ASN A 56 17.97 4.26 -5.28
N GLN A 57 17.38 4.61 -4.16
CA GLN A 57 16.81 3.65 -3.23
C GLN A 57 15.41 3.25 -3.66
N ALA A 58 15.27 2.08 -4.25
CA ALA A 58 13.97 1.53 -4.64
C ALA A 58 13.19 1.03 -3.43
N GLY A 59 11.85 1.12 -3.53
CA GLY A 59 10.94 0.56 -2.53
C GLY A 59 9.72 1.45 -2.29
N ALA A 60 8.54 0.84 -2.20
CA ALA A 60 7.29 1.58 -2.03
C ALA A 60 7.15 2.22 -0.65
N CYS A 61 7.58 1.52 0.41
CA CYS A 61 7.58 2.07 1.77
C CYS A 61 8.56 3.24 1.89
N ASN A 62 9.76 3.11 1.30
CA ASN A 62 10.75 4.17 1.25
C ASN A 62 10.22 5.41 0.51
N ALA A 63 9.66 5.23 -0.69
CA ALA A 63 9.10 6.33 -1.47
C ALA A 63 7.98 7.07 -0.70
N ARG A 64 7.06 6.32 -0.10
CA ARG A 64 5.97 6.88 0.69
C ARG A 64 6.47 7.64 1.93
N ASN A 65 7.51 7.13 2.60
CA ASN A 65 8.12 7.82 3.74
C ASN A 65 8.82 9.12 3.34
N LEU A 66 9.55 9.13 2.22
CA LEU A 66 10.15 10.33 1.66
C LEU A 66 9.09 11.38 1.27
N ALA A 67 7.95 10.92 0.73
CA ALA A 67 6.84 11.80 0.40
C ALA A 67 6.16 12.35 1.67
N LEU A 68 5.85 11.49 2.64
CA LEU A 68 5.20 11.88 3.91
C LEU A 68 6.02 12.90 4.70
N ALA A 69 7.37 12.83 4.63
CA ALA A 69 8.26 13.79 5.28
C ALA A 69 8.17 15.22 4.67
N GLN A 70 7.59 15.38 3.48
CA GLN A 70 7.46 16.66 2.77
C GLN A 70 6.04 17.22 2.81
N VAL A 71 5.12 16.57 3.51
CA VAL A 71 3.72 16.99 3.59
C VAL A 71 3.59 18.23 4.46
N GLU A 72 3.03 19.29 3.89
CA GLU A 72 2.74 20.57 4.55
C GLU A 72 1.23 20.79 4.78
N SER A 73 0.38 19.90 4.27
CA SER A 73 -1.08 20.02 4.31
C SER A 73 -1.68 19.07 5.34
N GLU A 74 -2.83 19.45 5.89
CA GLU A 74 -3.58 18.63 6.85
C GLU A 74 -4.13 17.34 6.21
N TRP A 75 -4.58 17.42 4.95
CA TRP A 75 -5.11 16.30 4.18
C TRP A 75 -4.11 15.86 3.12
N VAL A 76 -3.94 14.56 3.00
CA VAL A 76 -3.06 13.92 2.01
C VAL A 76 -3.86 12.92 1.19
N PHE A 77 -3.84 13.08 -0.13
CA PHE A 77 -4.26 12.03 -1.06
C PHE A 77 -3.04 11.20 -1.43
N MET A 78 -3.03 9.95 -1.02
CA MET A 78 -2.01 8.99 -1.41
C MET A 78 -2.48 8.24 -2.64
N ALA A 79 -1.75 8.41 -3.73
CA ALA A 79 -2.09 7.87 -5.04
C ALA A 79 -0.92 7.11 -5.66
N ASP A 80 -1.24 6.05 -6.40
CA ASP A 80 -0.30 5.45 -7.33
C ASP A 80 -0.16 6.33 -8.59
N ASP A 81 0.94 6.17 -9.31
CA ASP A 81 1.25 6.92 -10.53
C ASP A 81 0.57 6.36 -11.80
N ASP A 82 -0.26 5.34 -11.67
CA ASP A 82 -0.98 4.68 -12.77
C ASP A 82 -2.50 4.58 -12.51
N VAL A 83 -3.06 5.67 -11.99
CA VAL A 83 -4.50 5.79 -11.75
C VAL A 83 -5.13 6.88 -12.62
N ARG A 84 -6.46 6.83 -12.78
CA ARG A 84 -7.26 7.91 -13.37
C ARG A 84 -8.36 8.27 -12.39
N ILE A 85 -8.61 9.57 -12.25
CA ILE A 85 -9.61 10.13 -11.35
C ILE A 85 -10.48 11.16 -12.06
N GLU A 86 -11.74 11.24 -11.67
CA GLU A 86 -12.66 12.26 -12.19
C GLU A 86 -12.34 13.65 -11.65
N ALA A 87 -12.76 14.71 -12.36
CA ALA A 87 -12.46 16.12 -12.01
C ALA A 87 -12.98 16.56 -10.63
N GLN A 88 -13.94 15.88 -10.05
CA GLN A 88 -14.50 16.19 -8.72
C GLN A 88 -13.99 15.24 -7.62
N PHE A 89 -13.00 14.40 -7.91
CA PHE A 89 -12.57 13.33 -7.00
C PHE A 89 -12.15 13.86 -5.64
N ILE A 90 -11.24 14.83 -5.58
CA ILE A 90 -10.73 15.39 -4.31
C ILE A 90 -11.86 16.05 -3.53
N GLN A 91 -12.69 16.86 -4.19
CA GLN A 91 -13.83 17.52 -3.55
C GLN A 91 -14.83 16.51 -2.95
N LYS A 92 -15.20 15.48 -3.72
CA LYS A 92 -16.11 14.41 -3.25
C LYS A 92 -15.52 13.63 -2.09
N GLY A 93 -14.22 13.27 -2.17
CA GLY A 93 -13.51 12.56 -1.11
C GLY A 93 -13.46 13.34 0.20
N LEU A 94 -13.13 14.63 0.16
CA LEU A 94 -13.12 15.50 1.34
C LEU A 94 -14.54 15.71 1.90
N SER A 95 -15.55 15.87 1.03
CA SER A 95 -16.96 15.97 1.44
C SER A 95 -17.44 14.69 2.11
N PHE A 96 -17.07 13.53 1.59
CA PHE A 96 -17.35 12.24 2.22
C PHE A 96 -16.70 12.14 3.61
N ALA A 97 -15.41 12.45 3.73
CA ALA A 97 -14.70 12.43 5.00
C ALA A 97 -15.37 13.33 6.06
N LYS A 98 -15.81 14.52 5.64
CA LYS A 98 -16.56 15.44 6.51
C LYS A 98 -17.91 14.88 6.92
N MET A 99 -18.67 14.33 5.98
CA MET A 99 -20.02 13.77 6.22
C MET A 99 -19.99 12.60 7.20
N TYR A 100 -18.99 11.73 7.10
CA TYR A 100 -18.83 10.56 7.97
C TYR A 100 -17.97 10.86 9.22
N ALA A 101 -17.54 12.10 9.42
CA ALA A 101 -16.63 12.51 10.51
C ALA A 101 -15.38 11.62 10.62
N THR A 102 -14.88 11.09 9.48
CA THR A 102 -13.70 10.21 9.43
C THR A 102 -12.46 10.98 9.02
N LYS A 103 -11.30 10.50 9.45
CA LYS A 103 -9.98 11.07 9.10
C LYS A 103 -9.20 10.26 8.08
N ALA A 104 -9.66 9.05 7.72
CA ALA A 104 -9.02 8.21 6.71
C ALA A 104 -10.08 7.51 5.85
N VAL A 105 -9.95 7.64 4.53
CA VAL A 105 -10.87 7.06 3.56
C VAL A 105 -10.09 6.33 2.48
N THR A 106 -10.42 5.07 2.25
CA THR A 106 -9.96 4.28 1.09
C THR A 106 -11.08 4.21 0.07
N PHE A 107 -10.77 4.53 -1.18
CA PHE A 107 -11.74 4.55 -2.27
C PHE A 107 -11.77 3.23 -3.04
N GLY A 108 -12.91 2.95 -3.67
CA GLY A 108 -13.00 1.89 -4.67
C GLY A 108 -11.98 2.13 -5.79
N CYS A 109 -11.04 1.21 -5.94
CA CYS A 109 -9.96 1.31 -6.93
C CYS A 109 -9.92 0.00 -7.74
N TYR A 110 -10.33 0.07 -9.01
CA TYR A 110 -10.54 -1.11 -9.83
C TYR A 110 -9.92 -0.97 -11.21
N GLN A 111 -9.49 -2.09 -11.78
CA GLN A 111 -9.07 -2.15 -13.17
C GLN A 111 -10.28 -2.10 -14.11
N ALA A 112 -10.10 -1.64 -15.35
CA ALA A 112 -11.18 -1.51 -16.33
C ALA A 112 -11.93 -2.83 -16.61
N ASN A 113 -11.24 -3.96 -16.51
CA ASN A 113 -11.82 -5.29 -16.72
C ASN A 113 -12.34 -5.95 -15.43
N TYR A 114 -12.37 -5.23 -14.31
CA TYR A 114 -12.87 -5.77 -13.05
C TYR A 114 -14.38 -5.96 -13.11
N ALA A 115 -14.85 -7.17 -12.79
CA ALA A 115 -16.26 -7.52 -12.92
C ALA A 115 -17.13 -6.68 -11.98
N GLU A 116 -18.11 -5.95 -12.54
CA GLU A 116 -18.98 -5.02 -11.80
C GLU A 116 -19.70 -5.71 -10.62
N GLY A 117 -20.13 -6.95 -10.79
CA GLY A 117 -20.78 -7.73 -9.73
C GLY A 117 -19.87 -8.13 -8.57
N LYS A 118 -18.54 -7.91 -8.68
CA LYS A 118 -17.57 -8.16 -7.62
C LYS A 118 -17.14 -6.90 -6.88
N LYS A 119 -17.51 -5.72 -7.36
CA LYS A 119 -17.22 -4.46 -6.69
C LYS A 119 -17.99 -4.36 -5.39
N ILE A 120 -17.35 -3.82 -4.35
CA ILE A 120 -18.02 -3.48 -3.10
C ILE A 120 -18.88 -2.24 -3.35
N LYS A 121 -20.17 -2.33 -3.02
CA LYS A 121 -21.18 -1.30 -3.35
C LYS A 121 -21.64 -0.49 -2.14
N HIS A 122 -21.06 -0.70 -0.98
CA HIS A 122 -21.45 -0.02 0.27
C HIS A 122 -20.25 0.47 1.05
N THR A 123 -20.46 1.53 1.80
CA THR A 123 -19.49 2.07 2.75
C THR A 123 -19.37 1.14 3.94
N MET A 124 -18.14 0.92 4.41
CA MET A 124 -17.87 0.06 5.56
C MET A 124 -16.54 0.43 6.24
N GLN A 125 -16.37 0.02 7.49
CA GLN A 125 -15.08 0.05 8.13
C GLN A 125 -14.11 -0.87 7.38
N TRP A 126 -12.89 -0.39 7.14
CA TRP A 126 -11.92 -1.12 6.33
C TRP A 126 -10.72 -1.56 7.16
N ASN A 127 -10.16 -2.70 6.87
CA ASN A 127 -9.08 -3.30 7.66
C ASN A 127 -7.66 -2.90 7.22
N SER A 128 -7.53 -2.18 6.14
CA SER A 128 -6.24 -1.69 5.63
C SER A 128 -6.37 -0.28 5.08
N PHE A 129 -5.25 0.40 4.89
CA PHE A 129 -5.19 1.70 4.23
C PHE A 129 -4.60 1.52 2.83
N GLY A 130 -5.42 1.67 1.80
CA GLY A 130 -4.97 1.49 0.42
C GLY A 130 -4.06 2.63 -0.02
N SER A 131 -2.76 2.43 0.05
CA SER A 131 -1.75 3.49 -0.13
C SER A 131 -1.66 4.08 -1.55
N GLY A 132 -2.38 3.53 -2.50
CA GLY A 132 -2.49 4.05 -3.86
C GLY A 132 -3.85 4.69 -4.18
N CYS A 133 -4.78 4.73 -3.21
CA CYS A 133 -6.16 5.13 -3.45
C CYS A 133 -6.87 5.65 -2.19
N SER A 134 -6.19 6.40 -1.34
CA SER A 134 -6.77 6.83 -0.06
C SER A 134 -6.44 8.28 0.26
N ILE A 135 -7.35 8.93 1.01
CA ILE A 135 -7.05 10.20 1.67
C ILE A 135 -6.93 9.99 3.17
N VAL A 136 -6.07 10.76 3.80
CA VAL A 136 -5.90 10.76 5.25
C VAL A 136 -5.65 12.16 5.78
N ARG A 137 -6.20 12.47 6.94
CA ARG A 137 -5.92 13.67 7.70
C ARG A 137 -4.79 13.38 8.68
N LEU A 138 -3.66 14.01 8.48
CA LEU A 138 -2.49 13.86 9.33
C LEU A 138 -2.43 15.00 10.35
N LYS A 139 -1.93 14.71 11.55
CA LYS A 139 -1.63 15.75 12.56
C LYS A 139 -0.39 16.53 12.14
N GLU A 140 -0.28 17.76 12.59
CA GLU A 140 0.98 18.49 12.59
C GLU A 140 2.05 17.65 13.31
N ASN A 141 3.26 17.53 12.76
CA ASN A 141 4.32 16.64 13.26
C ASN A 141 3.95 15.15 13.25
N ASN A 142 3.27 14.69 12.19
CA ASN A 142 2.92 13.29 12.02
C ASN A 142 4.15 12.38 11.98
N GLU A 143 4.22 11.41 12.91
CA GLU A 143 5.30 10.43 13.01
C GLU A 143 5.00 9.11 12.29
N LEU A 144 3.77 8.93 11.76
CA LEU A 144 3.39 7.72 11.05
C LEU A 144 4.27 7.50 9.82
N ARG A 145 4.84 6.33 9.72
CA ARG A 145 5.71 5.93 8.61
C ARG A 145 5.40 4.50 8.20
N TYR A 146 5.54 4.21 6.92
CA TYR A 146 5.54 2.85 6.43
C TYR A 146 6.73 2.09 6.99
N ASN A 147 6.47 0.88 7.46
CA ASN A 147 7.52 0.03 7.99
C ASN A 147 8.36 -0.56 6.84
N THR A 148 9.62 -0.14 6.75
CA THR A 148 10.55 -0.57 5.68
C THR A 148 10.91 -2.06 5.73
N SER A 149 10.68 -2.76 6.85
CA SER A 149 10.78 -4.23 6.90
C SER A 149 9.76 -4.93 5.99
N LEU A 150 8.70 -4.24 5.59
CA LEU A 150 7.69 -4.77 4.67
C LEU A 150 8.02 -4.48 3.20
N GLU A 151 9.14 -3.81 2.94
CA GLU A 151 9.58 -3.47 1.59
C GLU A 151 9.68 -4.71 0.70
N PHE A 152 9.15 -4.63 -0.50
CA PHE A 152 9.05 -5.73 -1.47
C PHE A 152 8.25 -6.97 -1.01
N GLY A 153 7.65 -6.92 0.18
CA GLY A 153 6.78 -7.94 0.75
C GLY A 153 5.30 -7.61 0.56
N TYR A 154 4.50 -8.06 1.51
CA TYR A 154 3.07 -7.77 1.60
C TYR A 154 2.74 -7.31 3.01
N GLY A 155 1.69 -6.50 3.15
CA GLY A 155 1.14 -6.13 4.45
C GLY A 155 1.38 -4.68 4.84
N GLU A 156 2.09 -3.91 4.04
CA GLU A 156 2.38 -2.49 4.29
C GLU A 156 1.10 -1.64 4.43
N ASP A 157 0.11 -1.86 3.57
CA ASP A 157 -1.20 -1.18 3.61
C ASP A 157 -2.00 -1.57 4.87
N THR A 158 -1.93 -2.85 5.25
CA THR A 158 -2.58 -3.34 6.47
C THR A 158 -1.89 -2.77 7.71
N GLU A 159 -0.58 -2.80 7.73
CA GLU A 159 0.23 -2.31 8.86
C GLU A 159 0.04 -0.80 9.06
N PHE A 160 0.08 -0.01 7.99
CA PHE A 160 -0.18 1.42 8.07
C PHE A 160 -1.62 1.73 8.55
N GLY A 161 -2.61 0.95 8.09
CA GLY A 161 -3.97 1.03 8.60
C GLY A 161 -4.09 0.69 10.09
N LEU A 162 -3.27 -0.23 10.60
CA LEU A 162 -3.20 -0.55 12.03
C LEU A 162 -2.53 0.57 12.84
N GLN A 163 -1.46 1.19 12.31
CA GLN A 163 -0.88 2.39 12.93
C GLN A 163 -1.90 3.53 13.06
N LEU A 164 -2.66 3.81 11.98
CA LEU A 164 -3.74 4.80 12.01
C LEU A 164 -4.75 4.52 13.13
N ARG A 165 -5.18 3.25 13.29
CA ARG A 165 -6.11 2.87 14.36
C ARG A 165 -5.51 3.03 15.76
N ASN A 166 -4.24 2.74 15.93
CA ASN A 166 -3.55 2.96 17.20
C ASN A 166 -3.53 4.46 17.57
N GLU A 167 -3.57 5.36 16.57
CA GLU A 167 -3.75 6.80 16.74
C GLU A 167 -5.24 7.23 16.85
N GLY A 168 -6.17 6.28 16.94
CA GLY A 168 -7.61 6.55 17.02
C GLY A 168 -8.22 7.00 15.69
N ILE A 169 -7.63 6.62 14.57
CA ILE A 169 -8.10 6.95 13.22
C ILE A 169 -8.57 5.67 12.53
N ASP A 170 -9.88 5.46 12.49
CA ASP A 170 -10.46 4.37 11.70
C ASP A 170 -10.40 4.66 10.20
N VAL A 171 -10.12 3.63 9.41
CA VAL A 171 -10.18 3.68 7.95
C VAL A 171 -11.57 3.29 7.48
N VAL A 172 -12.19 4.13 6.68
CA VAL A 172 -13.51 3.89 6.08
C VAL A 172 -13.34 3.65 4.58
N PHE A 173 -13.90 2.56 4.09
CA PHE A 173 -13.99 2.31 2.64
C PHE A 173 -15.23 2.99 2.08
N THR A 174 -15.10 3.61 0.90
CA THR A 174 -16.21 4.08 0.09
C THR A 174 -16.09 3.60 -1.36
N PRO A 175 -17.20 3.12 -1.98
CA PRO A 175 -17.17 2.77 -3.39
C PRO A 175 -17.08 4.00 -4.32
N TYR A 176 -17.43 5.20 -3.82
CA TYR A 176 -17.48 6.44 -4.61
C TYR A 176 -16.83 7.61 -3.87
N PRO A 177 -16.11 8.51 -4.62
CA PRO A 177 -15.76 8.39 -6.04
C PRO A 177 -14.84 7.21 -6.30
N GLU A 178 -14.92 6.60 -7.50
CA GLU A 178 -14.12 5.44 -7.90
C GLU A 178 -12.81 5.90 -8.57
N ILE A 179 -11.76 5.13 -8.37
CA ILE A 179 -10.46 5.29 -9.04
C ILE A 179 -10.31 4.17 -10.08
N LEU A 180 -9.95 4.53 -11.31
CA LEU A 180 -9.55 3.58 -12.33
C LEU A 180 -8.05 3.30 -12.20
N HIS A 181 -7.67 2.05 -11.91
CA HIS A 181 -6.29 1.60 -11.84
C HIS A 181 -5.85 1.02 -13.18
N LEU A 182 -4.93 1.66 -13.87
CA LEU A 182 -4.47 1.25 -15.21
C LEU A 182 -3.58 0.02 -15.16
N LYS A 183 -2.91 -0.22 -14.04
CA LYS A 183 -1.99 -1.34 -13.80
C LYS A 183 -0.85 -1.34 -14.82
N ALA A 184 -0.04 -0.29 -14.80
CA ALA A 184 1.12 -0.15 -15.67
C ALA A 184 1.96 -1.43 -15.73
N PRO A 185 2.46 -1.86 -16.90
CA PRO A 185 3.17 -3.15 -17.06
C PRO A 185 4.55 -3.18 -16.41
N ILE A 186 5.14 -2.02 -16.11
CA ILE A 186 6.49 -1.85 -15.55
C ILE A 186 6.42 -1.13 -14.21
N GLY A 187 7.40 -1.36 -13.33
CA GLY A 187 7.56 -0.66 -12.04
C GLY A 187 6.73 -1.26 -10.89
N GLY A 188 6.73 -0.58 -9.75
CA GLY A 188 6.12 -1.05 -8.52
C GLY A 188 6.71 -2.38 -8.03
N PHE A 189 5.87 -3.29 -7.56
CA PHE A 189 6.30 -4.62 -7.07
C PHE A 189 6.69 -5.62 -8.15
N ARG A 190 6.74 -5.23 -9.44
CA ARG A 190 7.06 -6.16 -10.54
C ARG A 190 8.54 -6.48 -10.63
N THR A 191 9.41 -5.55 -10.21
CA THR A 191 10.85 -5.79 -10.10
C THR A 191 11.19 -6.03 -8.62
N LYS A 192 11.06 -7.28 -8.17
CA LYS A 192 11.30 -7.64 -6.77
C LYS A 192 12.71 -8.17 -6.58
N PRO A 193 13.47 -7.69 -5.60
CA PRO A 193 14.70 -8.35 -5.18
C PRO A 193 14.38 -9.75 -4.65
N VAL A 194 15.35 -10.64 -4.78
CA VAL A 194 15.26 -11.98 -4.19
C VAL A 194 15.47 -11.86 -2.69
N LEU A 195 14.39 -11.95 -1.93
CA LEU A 195 14.43 -11.91 -0.47
C LEU A 195 15.05 -13.21 0.08
N GLN A 196 15.66 -13.14 1.27
CA GLN A 196 16.41 -14.26 1.85
C GLN A 196 15.56 -15.54 1.97
N TRP A 197 14.31 -15.42 2.36
CA TRP A 197 13.39 -16.56 2.48
C TRP A 197 12.97 -17.19 1.15
N HIS A 198 13.17 -16.50 0.02
CA HIS A 198 12.94 -17.09 -1.30
C HIS A 198 13.96 -18.19 -1.64
N LYS A 199 15.09 -18.23 -0.95
CA LYS A 199 16.13 -19.27 -1.09
C LYS A 199 15.84 -20.52 -0.24
N GLU A 200 14.82 -20.48 0.63
CA GLU A 200 14.48 -21.61 1.46
C GLU A 200 13.87 -22.77 0.65
N VAL A 201 14.30 -23.99 0.94
CA VAL A 201 13.71 -25.22 0.35
C VAL A 201 12.25 -25.36 0.74
N ILE A 202 11.92 -25.04 1.99
CA ILE A 202 10.55 -25.00 2.51
C ILE A 202 10.11 -23.55 2.54
N GLN A 203 9.33 -23.14 1.56
CA GLN A 203 8.85 -21.76 1.46
C GLN A 203 7.93 -21.42 2.65
N PRO A 204 8.15 -20.29 3.33
CA PRO A 204 7.34 -19.86 4.46
C PRO A 204 5.89 -19.59 4.04
N LYS A 205 4.95 -19.89 4.92
CA LYS A 205 3.53 -19.66 4.72
C LYS A 205 2.85 -19.34 6.07
N PRO A 206 2.27 -18.15 6.24
CA PRO A 206 2.16 -17.05 5.26
C PRO A 206 3.50 -16.44 4.87
N SER A 207 3.51 -15.36 4.05
CA SER A 207 4.73 -14.57 3.85
C SER A 207 5.30 -14.11 5.21
N PRO A 208 6.62 -14.08 5.39
CA PRO A 208 7.24 -13.55 6.60
C PRO A 208 6.79 -12.13 6.96
N THR A 209 6.56 -11.27 5.98
CA THR A 209 6.05 -9.91 6.20
C THR A 209 4.64 -9.91 6.77
N ILE A 210 3.73 -10.77 6.27
CA ILE A 210 2.40 -10.93 6.87
C ILE A 210 2.49 -11.46 8.30
N MET A 211 3.37 -12.43 8.55
CA MET A 211 3.58 -12.95 9.91
C MET A 211 4.14 -11.89 10.85
N TYR A 212 5.06 -11.06 10.37
CA TYR A 212 5.62 -9.93 11.11
C TYR A 212 4.52 -8.94 11.54
N VAL A 213 3.65 -8.52 10.60
CA VAL A 213 2.51 -7.64 10.92
C VAL A 213 1.62 -8.27 12.00
N LYS A 214 1.28 -9.57 11.85
CA LYS A 214 0.46 -10.26 12.83
C LYS A 214 1.10 -10.36 14.21
N GLN A 215 2.39 -10.65 14.28
CA GLN A 215 3.10 -10.71 15.56
C GLN A 215 3.20 -9.37 16.29
N ASN A 216 3.15 -8.25 15.54
CA ASN A 216 3.24 -6.91 16.11
C ASN A 216 1.87 -6.33 16.52
N HIS A 217 0.78 -6.79 15.89
CA HIS A 217 -0.53 -6.15 16.04
C HIS A 217 -1.66 -7.08 16.51
N ASP A 218 -1.52 -8.41 16.32
CA ASP A 218 -2.56 -9.39 16.69
C ASP A 218 -2.27 -10.01 18.07
N THR A 219 -3.32 -10.38 18.80
CA THR A 219 -3.18 -11.23 20.00
C THR A 219 -2.81 -12.66 19.64
N GLN A 220 -2.38 -13.46 20.62
CA GLN A 220 -2.06 -14.86 20.41
C GLN A 220 -3.28 -15.66 19.92
N GLU A 221 -4.48 -15.35 20.41
CA GLU A 221 -5.74 -15.95 19.99
C GLU A 221 -6.07 -15.61 18.52
N GLN A 222 -5.87 -14.37 18.13
CA GLN A 222 -6.05 -13.92 16.73
C GLN A 222 -5.07 -14.62 15.79
N ILE A 223 -3.79 -14.76 16.20
CA ILE A 223 -2.78 -15.51 15.44
C ILE A 223 -3.17 -16.99 15.32
N LEU A 224 -3.67 -17.61 16.41
CA LEU A 224 -4.13 -18.98 16.38
C LEU A 224 -5.35 -19.16 15.47
N GLY A 225 -6.32 -18.26 15.55
CA GLY A 225 -7.48 -18.24 14.66
C GLY A 225 -7.08 -18.11 13.20
N TYR A 226 -6.18 -17.17 12.89
CA TYR A 226 -5.62 -17.01 11.55
C TYR A 226 -4.91 -18.28 11.05
N LYS A 227 -4.08 -18.91 11.90
CA LYS A 227 -3.40 -20.17 11.58
C LYS A 227 -4.41 -21.27 11.20
N THR A 228 -5.46 -21.41 11.99
CA THR A 228 -6.51 -22.41 11.77
C THR A 228 -7.20 -22.21 10.42
N VAL A 229 -7.65 -20.97 10.15
CA VAL A 229 -8.30 -20.62 8.87
C VAL A 229 -7.35 -20.82 7.69
N LEU A 230 -6.09 -20.40 7.83
CA LEU A 230 -5.07 -20.57 6.79
C LEU A 230 -4.84 -22.05 6.47
N PHE A 231 -4.70 -22.90 7.49
CA PHE A 231 -4.48 -24.34 7.32
C PHE A 231 -5.68 -24.99 6.63
N LEU A 232 -6.91 -24.68 7.04
CA LEU A 232 -8.12 -25.21 6.41
C LEU A 232 -8.25 -24.75 4.95
N LYS A 233 -7.98 -23.48 4.68
CA LYS A 233 -8.02 -22.92 3.32
C LYS A 233 -7.06 -23.67 2.38
N PHE A 234 -5.81 -23.84 2.79
CA PHE A 234 -4.82 -24.52 1.94
C PHE A 234 -5.00 -26.04 1.87
N TYR A 235 -5.64 -26.66 2.88
CA TYR A 235 -6.03 -28.06 2.78
C TYR A 235 -7.01 -28.30 1.64
N LYS A 236 -7.98 -27.40 1.46
CA LYS A 236 -8.94 -27.48 0.35
C LYS A 236 -8.31 -27.28 -1.03
N MET A 237 -7.17 -26.58 -1.11
CA MET A 237 -6.51 -26.21 -2.37
C MET A 237 -5.41 -27.19 -2.80
N GLN A 238 -5.07 -28.19 -1.97
CA GLN A 238 -3.97 -29.10 -2.27
C GLN A 238 -4.44 -30.40 -2.95
N ASN A 239 -3.54 -31.05 -3.69
CA ASN A 239 -3.83 -32.31 -4.38
C ASN A 239 -3.69 -33.55 -3.49
N SER A 240 -2.95 -33.46 -2.37
CA SER A 240 -2.73 -34.59 -1.46
C SER A 240 -3.91 -34.74 -0.49
N ARG A 241 -4.52 -35.92 -0.46
CA ARG A 241 -5.65 -36.22 0.45
C ARG A 241 -5.21 -36.65 1.85
N ASN A 242 -3.91 -36.89 2.09
CA ASN A 242 -3.42 -37.33 3.40
C ASN A 242 -3.27 -36.13 4.35
N PRO A 243 -4.13 -36.04 5.41
CA PRO A 243 -4.11 -34.89 6.32
C PRO A 243 -2.84 -34.80 7.17
N PHE A 244 -2.22 -35.93 7.51
CA PHE A 244 -1.03 -35.96 8.37
C PHE A 244 0.20 -35.42 7.62
N ILE A 245 0.39 -35.79 6.36
CA ILE A 245 1.45 -35.28 5.49
C ILE A 245 1.26 -33.78 5.28
N TYR A 246 0.01 -33.35 5.02
CA TYR A 246 -0.34 -31.96 4.87
C TYR A 246 -0.02 -31.15 6.11
N LEU A 247 -0.51 -31.54 7.27
CA LEU A 247 -0.30 -30.83 8.53
C LEU A 247 1.19 -30.70 8.87
N ARG A 248 1.98 -31.76 8.66
CA ARG A 248 3.44 -31.71 8.86
C ARG A 248 4.11 -30.69 7.93
N LYS A 249 3.70 -30.65 6.66
CA LYS A 249 4.20 -29.66 5.69
C LYS A 249 3.81 -28.24 6.10
N MET A 250 2.55 -28.00 6.39
CA MET A 250 2.04 -26.67 6.78
C MET A 250 2.69 -26.17 8.08
N LYS A 251 2.90 -27.06 9.06
CA LYS A 251 3.62 -26.70 10.28
C LYS A 251 5.03 -26.20 9.96
N ARG A 252 5.80 -26.92 9.13
CA ARG A 252 7.16 -26.48 8.74
C ARG A 252 7.15 -25.15 8.01
N GLN A 253 6.19 -24.91 7.12
CA GLN A 253 6.04 -23.64 6.41
C GLN A 253 5.69 -22.49 7.38
N TRP A 254 4.82 -22.75 8.34
CA TRP A 254 4.49 -21.80 9.41
C TRP A 254 5.70 -21.46 10.28
N ASP A 255 6.42 -22.48 10.74
CA ASP A 255 7.62 -22.30 11.57
C ASP A 255 8.70 -21.45 10.83
N LYS A 256 8.87 -21.67 9.52
CA LYS A 256 9.73 -20.84 8.67
C LYS A 256 9.22 -19.39 8.55
N SER A 257 7.91 -19.19 8.46
CA SER A 257 7.32 -17.85 8.44
C SER A 257 7.57 -17.10 9.75
N VAL A 258 7.37 -17.76 10.89
CA VAL A 258 7.66 -17.22 12.23
C VAL A 258 9.16 -16.90 12.37
N PHE A 259 10.04 -17.80 11.96
CA PHE A 259 11.49 -17.59 12.00
C PHE A 259 11.90 -16.32 11.25
N TRP A 260 11.50 -16.19 10.00
CA TRP A 260 11.85 -15.04 9.18
C TRP A 260 11.18 -13.74 9.63
N ALA A 261 9.96 -13.78 10.16
CA ALA A 261 9.32 -12.63 10.77
C ALA A 261 10.12 -12.09 11.98
N ASN A 262 10.66 -13.01 12.81
CA ASN A 262 11.53 -12.61 13.92
C ASN A 262 12.88 -12.05 13.46
N GLN A 263 13.41 -12.48 12.30
CA GLN A 263 14.62 -11.84 11.72
C GLN A 263 14.32 -10.42 11.23
N LEU A 264 13.16 -10.18 10.61
CA LEU A 264 12.73 -8.83 10.20
C LEU A 264 12.62 -7.87 11.39
N ARG A 265 12.16 -8.34 12.56
CA ARG A 265 12.07 -7.53 13.78
C ARG A 265 13.47 -7.07 14.25
N LYS A 266 14.44 -7.96 14.26
CA LYS A 266 15.82 -7.66 14.70
C LYS A 266 16.52 -6.62 13.83
N ILE A 267 16.21 -6.57 12.53
CA ILE A 267 16.81 -5.60 11.61
C ILE A 267 16.32 -4.17 11.91
N ASN A 268 15.10 -4.02 12.43
CA ASN A 268 14.54 -2.71 12.78
C ASN A 268 14.92 -2.20 14.17
N GLU A 269 15.49 -3.06 15.02
CA GLU A 269 15.94 -2.69 16.38
C GLU A 269 17.41 -2.19 16.40
N ILE A 270 18.09 -2.21 15.24
CA ILE A 270 19.45 -1.69 15.01
C ILE A 270 19.34 -0.34 14.30
#